data_17c6037d3214e7b8c8e3559c01831fe3
#
_entry.id   17c6037d3214e7b8c8e3559c01831fe3
#
_cell.length_a   1.000
_cell.length_b   1.000
_cell.length_c   1.000
_cell.angle_alpha   90.00
_cell.angle_beta   90.00
_cell.angle_gamma   90.00
#
_symmetry.space_group_name_H-M   'P 1'
#
loop_
_entity.id
_entity.type
_entity.pdbx_description
1 polymer ?
#
loop_
_entity_poly.entity_id
_entity_poly.type
_entity_poly.pdbx_seq_one_letter_code
_entity_poly.pdbx_strand_id
1 'polypeptide(L)'
;RQSQITPVKGNLDICYEDSNLLIVNKPPLMPVHPVKQHQEDTLANLVAYYATEKSENYTFRAINRLDRDTSGLVMISKDRYSANKLKNSVDKTYYAICHGKIESDGTIKAPIGLLPESKMVRHILKEGTAAITHYHTIYSSKELSFIELNLETGKTHQIRCHMASIGHPLLGDDLYGGSLEKISRQALHCGEMKIKHPITEEEFIVKAKIPNDMMQIINQII
;
A
#
# COMPACT_ATOMS: atom_id res chain seq x y z
N ARG A 1 4.86 10.14 24.81
CA ARG A 1 4.95 8.70 25.18
C ARG A 1 4.46 7.93 23.95
N GLN A 2 5.35 7.23 23.25
CA GLN A 2 4.92 6.20 22.31
C GLN A 2 4.22 5.13 23.17
N SER A 3 2.94 4.87 22.88
CA SER A 3 2.24 3.73 23.48
C SER A 3 3.03 2.47 23.08
N GLN A 4 3.39 1.66 24.06
CA GLN A 4 4.11 0.43 23.83
C GLN A 4 3.19 -0.49 23.01
N ILE A 5 3.67 -0.92 21.82
CA ILE A 5 2.92 -1.82 20.96
C ILE A 5 2.90 -3.20 21.61
N THR A 6 1.71 -3.74 21.86
CA THR A 6 1.54 -5.07 22.44
C THR A 6 1.99 -6.14 21.45
N PRO A 7 2.98 -7.00 21.78
CA PRO A 7 3.33 -8.12 20.93
C PRO A 7 2.18 -9.13 20.83
N VAL A 8 1.81 -9.51 19.60
CA VAL A 8 0.76 -10.51 19.35
C VAL A 8 1.29 -11.57 18.42
N LYS A 9 1.17 -12.83 18.83
CA LYS A 9 1.62 -14.00 18.06
C LYS A 9 0.84 -14.12 16.75
N GLY A 10 1.57 -14.28 15.65
CA GLY A 10 0.98 -14.52 14.33
C GLY A 10 2.07 -14.69 13.28
N ASN A 11 1.65 -15.00 12.05
CA ASN A 11 2.56 -15.23 10.95
C ASN A 11 2.87 -13.92 10.20
N LEU A 12 4.14 -13.74 9.85
CA LEU A 12 4.61 -12.70 8.93
C LEU A 12 5.08 -13.36 7.63
N ASP A 13 4.61 -12.85 6.51
CA ASP A 13 5.15 -13.19 5.19
C ASP A 13 6.35 -12.27 4.90
N ILE A 14 7.56 -12.73 5.28
CA ILE A 14 8.79 -11.95 5.19
C ILE A 14 9.36 -12.09 3.78
N CYS A 15 9.49 -10.96 3.07
CA CYS A 15 10.05 -10.89 1.73
C CYS A 15 11.55 -10.55 1.72
N TYR A 16 12.01 -9.81 2.73
CA TYR A 16 13.42 -9.45 2.91
C TYR A 16 13.69 -9.12 4.38
N GLU A 17 14.86 -9.50 4.87
CA GLU A 17 15.32 -9.11 6.20
C GLU A 17 16.85 -9.05 6.26
N ASP A 18 17.36 -8.02 6.95
CA ASP A 18 18.74 -7.90 7.38
C ASP A 18 18.85 -7.21 8.75
N SER A 19 20.02 -6.72 9.12
CA SER A 19 20.24 -6.02 10.40
C SER A 19 19.52 -4.66 10.51
N ASN A 20 19.16 -4.04 9.38
CA ASN A 20 18.60 -2.69 9.31
C ASN A 20 17.15 -2.64 8.86
N LEU A 21 16.71 -3.62 8.07
CA LEU A 21 15.43 -3.64 7.39
C LEU A 21 14.68 -4.95 7.61
N LEU A 22 13.35 -4.85 7.69
CA LEU A 22 12.40 -5.94 7.58
C LEU A 22 11.33 -5.54 6.57
N ILE A 23 11.13 -6.31 5.50
CA ILE A 23 10.10 -6.06 4.49
C ILE A 23 9.16 -7.23 4.46
N VAL A 24 7.88 -6.96 4.68
CA VAL A 24 6.83 -7.98 4.78
C VAL A 24 5.73 -7.74 3.76
N ASN A 25 5.12 -8.80 3.30
CA ASN A 25 3.91 -8.76 2.50
C ASN A 25 2.69 -8.76 3.44
N LYS A 26 2.12 -7.57 3.65
CA LYS A 26 0.95 -7.40 4.53
C LYS A 26 -0.30 -7.98 3.85
N PRO A 27 -1.07 -8.84 4.52
CA PRO A 27 -2.37 -9.26 4.00
C PRO A 27 -3.37 -8.11 3.99
N PRO A 28 -4.48 -8.19 3.23
CA PRO A 28 -5.61 -7.27 3.39
C PRO A 28 -6.26 -7.44 4.76
N LEU A 29 -7.18 -6.54 5.11
CA LEU A 29 -7.96 -6.50 6.37
C LEU A 29 -7.10 -6.31 7.64
N MET A 30 -5.85 -5.87 7.48
CA MET A 30 -4.92 -5.63 8.58
C MET A 30 -4.37 -4.20 8.51
N PRO A 31 -4.61 -3.35 9.53
CA PRO A 31 -3.96 -2.05 9.63
C PRO A 31 -2.44 -2.19 9.86
N VAL A 32 -1.67 -1.22 9.40
CA VAL A 32 -0.22 -1.20 9.66
C VAL A 32 0.08 -0.83 11.13
N HIS A 33 -0.62 0.15 11.67
CA HIS A 33 -0.44 0.66 13.04
C HIS A 33 -1.69 0.49 13.88
N PRO A 34 -1.57 0.36 15.22
CA PRO A 34 -2.70 0.42 16.13
C PRO A 34 -3.51 1.72 15.97
N VAL A 35 -4.82 1.56 15.93
CA VAL A 35 -5.82 2.64 15.90
C VAL A 35 -6.92 2.30 16.90
N LYS A 36 -7.82 3.26 17.23
CA LYS A 36 -8.83 3.07 18.31
C LYS A 36 -9.57 1.72 18.29
N GLN A 37 -9.92 1.21 17.11
CA GLN A 37 -10.69 -0.03 16.94
C GLN A 37 -9.83 -1.27 16.68
N HIS A 38 -8.52 -1.09 16.46
CA HIS A 38 -7.56 -2.12 16.11
C HIS A 38 -6.30 -1.92 16.96
N GLN A 39 -6.26 -2.52 18.15
CA GLN A 39 -5.16 -2.34 19.10
C GLN A 39 -4.16 -3.50 19.08
N GLU A 40 -4.63 -4.71 18.74
CA GLU A 40 -3.85 -5.94 18.84
C GLU A 40 -3.88 -6.79 17.55
N ASP A 41 -4.50 -6.30 16.49
CA ASP A 41 -4.67 -6.99 15.19
C ASP A 41 -3.96 -6.27 14.04
N THR A 42 -2.87 -5.57 14.33
CA THR A 42 -2.13 -4.78 13.35
C THR A 42 -0.80 -5.42 12.97
N LEU A 43 -0.23 -5.03 11.83
CA LEU A 43 1.10 -5.45 11.44
C LEU A 43 2.15 -5.13 12.51
N ALA A 44 2.03 -3.98 13.16
CA ALA A 44 2.95 -3.56 14.21
C ALA A 44 2.97 -4.53 15.41
N ASN A 45 1.81 -5.11 15.78
CA ASN A 45 1.71 -6.12 16.84
C ASN A 45 2.44 -7.42 16.46
N LEU A 46 2.28 -7.89 15.22
CA LEU A 46 2.96 -9.09 14.72
C LEU A 46 4.48 -8.88 14.64
N VAL A 47 4.92 -7.71 14.16
CA VAL A 47 6.35 -7.38 14.09
C VAL A 47 6.96 -7.25 15.49
N ALA A 48 6.24 -6.69 16.46
CA ALA A 48 6.70 -6.61 17.85
C ALA A 48 6.90 -8.02 18.46
N TYR A 49 5.97 -8.95 18.19
CA TYR A 49 6.12 -10.34 18.61
C TYR A 49 7.32 -11.01 17.93
N TYR A 50 7.46 -10.86 16.62
CA TYR A 50 8.57 -11.41 15.85
C TYR A 50 9.94 -10.93 16.37
N ALA A 51 10.07 -9.63 16.66
CA ALA A 51 11.28 -9.05 17.23
C ALA A 51 11.59 -9.67 18.60
N THR A 52 10.57 -9.88 19.45
CA THR A 52 10.74 -10.52 20.77
C THR A 52 11.24 -11.96 20.62
N GLU A 53 10.68 -12.76 19.74
CA GLU A 53 11.11 -14.15 19.46
C GLU A 53 12.56 -14.22 18.98
N LYS A 54 13.02 -13.22 18.23
CA LYS A 54 14.41 -13.11 17.78
C LYS A 54 15.36 -12.46 18.80
N SER A 55 14.88 -12.08 19.97
CA SER A 55 15.64 -11.32 20.95
C SER A 55 16.17 -9.98 20.41
N GLU A 56 15.50 -9.41 19.44
CA GLU A 56 15.76 -8.09 18.87
C GLU A 56 14.94 -7.02 19.59
N ASN A 57 15.54 -5.86 19.80
CA ASN A 57 14.87 -4.73 20.47
C ASN A 57 14.93 -3.49 19.58
N TYR A 58 13.93 -3.31 18.73
CA TYR A 58 13.78 -2.09 17.94
C TYR A 58 12.34 -1.57 17.99
N THR A 59 12.22 -0.26 17.85
CA THR A 59 10.90 0.38 17.74
C THR A 59 10.33 0.13 16.34
N PHE A 60 9.05 -0.21 16.23
CA PHE A 60 8.37 -0.32 14.94
C PHE A 60 8.36 1.03 14.20
N ARG A 61 9.02 1.07 13.04
CA ARG A 61 9.14 2.25 12.17
C ARG A 61 8.81 1.87 10.74
N ALA A 62 7.54 1.93 10.38
CA ALA A 62 7.14 1.72 8.99
C ALA A 62 7.59 2.90 8.11
N ILE A 63 8.30 2.59 7.04
CA ILE A 63 8.77 3.56 6.04
C ILE A 63 7.63 3.98 5.13
N ASN A 64 6.73 3.04 4.83
CA ASN A 64 5.50 3.29 4.09
C ASN A 64 4.29 2.75 4.85
N ARG A 65 3.12 3.20 4.46
CA ARG A 65 1.85 2.71 4.98
C ARG A 65 0.97 2.25 3.84
N LEU A 66 0.22 1.20 4.08
CA LEU A 66 -0.88 0.75 3.24
C LEU A 66 -2.19 0.91 4.01
N ASP A 67 -3.28 1.15 3.31
CA ASP A 67 -4.62 1.12 3.89
C ASP A 67 -4.90 -0.28 4.44
N ARG A 68 -5.84 -0.40 5.38
CA ARG A 68 -6.20 -1.68 6.03
C ARG A 68 -6.43 -2.79 5.01
N ASP A 69 -7.19 -2.50 3.97
CA ASP A 69 -7.64 -3.48 2.97
C ASP A 69 -6.75 -3.55 1.72
N THR A 70 -5.69 -2.73 1.65
CA THR A 70 -4.63 -2.84 0.65
C THR A 70 -3.60 -3.86 1.09
N SER A 71 -3.28 -4.81 0.22
CA SER A 71 -2.24 -5.81 0.43
C SER A 71 -0.88 -5.38 -0.12
N GLY A 72 0.18 -6.06 0.29
CA GLY A 72 1.51 -5.90 -0.31
C GLY A 72 2.59 -5.43 0.62
N LEU A 73 3.68 -4.97 0.04
CA LEU A 73 4.92 -4.68 0.73
C LEU A 73 4.81 -3.51 1.71
N VAL A 74 5.22 -3.77 2.95
CA VAL A 74 5.46 -2.76 3.97
C VAL A 74 6.90 -2.93 4.46
N MET A 75 7.66 -1.86 4.40
CA MET A 75 9.04 -1.80 4.88
C MET A 75 9.08 -1.22 6.29
N ILE A 76 9.76 -1.92 7.17
CA ILE A 76 10.05 -1.52 8.55
C ILE A 76 11.55 -1.31 8.67
N SER A 77 11.95 -0.17 9.21
CA SER A 77 13.33 0.09 9.59
C SER A 77 13.58 -0.30 11.04
N LYS A 78 14.64 -1.06 11.29
CA LYS A 78 15.05 -1.49 12.63
C LYS A 78 15.78 -0.38 13.39
N ASP A 79 16.29 0.64 12.70
CA ASP A 79 17.02 1.78 13.31
C ASP A 79 16.58 3.14 12.76
N ARG A 80 16.94 4.22 13.48
CA ARG A 80 16.56 5.60 13.13
C ARG A 80 17.29 6.14 11.90
N TYR A 81 18.56 5.77 11.73
CA TYR A 81 19.40 6.25 10.66
C TYR A 81 18.86 5.76 9.32
N SER A 82 18.62 4.44 9.22
CA SER A 82 18.02 3.81 8.05
C SER A 82 16.63 4.38 7.76
N ALA A 83 15.81 4.59 8.79
CA ALA A 83 14.49 5.20 8.62
C ALA A 83 14.56 6.60 8.00
N ASN A 84 15.48 7.43 8.44
CA ASN A 84 15.65 8.78 7.90
C ASN A 84 16.13 8.78 6.45
N LYS A 85 17.08 7.90 6.10
CA LYS A 85 17.57 7.75 4.72
C LYS A 85 16.48 7.26 3.75
N LEU A 86 15.60 6.37 4.21
CA LEU A 86 14.62 5.71 3.35
C LEU A 86 13.30 6.48 3.20
N LYS A 87 13.05 7.48 4.01
CA LYS A 87 11.75 8.16 4.12
C LYS A 87 11.12 8.60 2.79
N ASN A 88 11.93 9.00 1.80
CA ASN A 88 11.45 9.47 0.50
C ASN A 88 12.24 8.88 -0.68
N SER A 89 12.93 7.74 -0.47
CA SER A 89 13.87 7.17 -1.44
C SER A 89 13.51 5.74 -1.84
N VAL A 90 12.28 5.32 -1.60
CA VAL A 90 11.81 3.98 -1.97
C VAL A 90 10.76 4.12 -3.07
N ASP A 91 11.11 3.63 -4.26
CA ASP A 91 10.16 3.56 -5.37
C ASP A 91 9.25 2.35 -5.17
N LYS A 92 7.95 2.58 -5.29
CA LYS A 92 6.92 1.56 -5.09
C LYS A 92 6.09 1.40 -6.35
N THR A 93 5.91 0.14 -6.75
CA THR A 93 5.00 -0.23 -7.83
C THR A 93 3.78 -0.91 -7.25
N TYR A 94 2.62 -0.39 -7.60
CA TYR A 94 1.32 -0.94 -7.23
C TYR A 94 0.66 -1.59 -8.43
N TYR A 95 -0.16 -2.59 -8.16
CA TYR A 95 -1.03 -3.24 -9.14
C TYR A 95 -2.48 -3.07 -8.71
N ALA A 96 -3.35 -2.73 -9.66
CA ALA A 96 -4.78 -2.53 -9.39
C ALA A 96 -5.64 -3.09 -10.51
N ILE A 97 -6.88 -3.44 -10.16
CA ILE A 97 -7.94 -3.75 -11.10
C ILE A 97 -8.98 -2.64 -10.99
N CYS A 98 -9.29 -2.00 -12.12
CA CYS A 98 -10.21 -0.87 -12.21
C CYS A 98 -11.43 -1.21 -13.04
N HIS A 99 -12.56 -0.54 -12.78
CA HIS A 99 -13.74 -0.57 -13.64
C HIS A 99 -13.48 0.14 -14.96
N GLY A 100 -14.05 -0.42 -16.02
CA GLY A 100 -14.05 0.14 -17.35
C GLY A 100 -12.75 -0.08 -18.13
N LYS A 101 -12.80 0.32 -19.40
CA LYS A 101 -11.69 0.21 -20.32
C LYS A 101 -10.76 1.43 -20.19
N ILE A 102 -9.52 1.21 -19.84
CA ILE A 102 -8.45 2.23 -19.86
C ILE A 102 -7.63 2.00 -21.14
N GLU A 103 -7.67 2.96 -22.07
CA GLU A 103 -7.11 2.77 -23.42
C GLU A 103 -5.63 3.13 -23.54
N SER A 104 -5.12 3.92 -22.61
CA SER A 104 -3.75 4.44 -22.66
C SER A 104 -3.16 4.64 -21.26
N ASP A 105 -1.86 4.66 -21.21
CA ASP A 105 -1.13 5.12 -20.04
C ASP A 105 -1.41 6.59 -19.75
N GLY A 106 -1.21 6.99 -18.50
CA GLY A 106 -1.45 8.38 -18.13
C GLY A 106 -0.84 8.81 -16.82
N THR A 107 -1.00 10.10 -16.56
CA THR A 107 -0.58 10.74 -15.31
C THR A 107 -1.71 11.60 -14.77
N ILE A 108 -2.08 11.36 -13.51
CA ILE A 108 -3.07 12.17 -12.80
C ILE A 108 -2.31 13.12 -11.87
N LYS A 109 -2.42 14.42 -12.15
CA LYS A 109 -1.86 15.51 -11.33
C LYS A 109 -3.02 16.29 -10.73
N ALA A 110 -3.50 15.86 -9.57
CA ALA A 110 -4.66 16.46 -8.94
C ALA A 110 -4.49 16.50 -7.42
N PRO A 111 -4.67 17.66 -6.78
CA PRO A 111 -4.49 17.76 -5.34
C PRO A 111 -5.63 17.08 -4.59
N ILE A 112 -5.27 16.41 -3.49
CA ILE A 112 -6.17 15.58 -2.69
C ILE A 112 -6.34 16.20 -1.30
N GLY A 113 -7.58 16.25 -0.82
CA GLY A 113 -7.92 16.75 0.50
C GLY A 113 -9.13 16.07 1.12
N LEU A 114 -9.47 16.50 2.33
CA LEU A 114 -10.72 16.13 3.02
C LEU A 114 -11.71 17.27 2.89
N LEU A 115 -12.97 16.95 2.61
CA LEU A 115 -14.06 17.89 2.80
C LEU A 115 -14.33 18.05 4.31
N PRO A 116 -14.83 19.21 4.78
CA PRO A 116 -15.08 19.45 6.20
C PRO A 116 -16.00 18.41 6.86
N GLU A 117 -16.97 17.90 6.13
CA GLU A 117 -17.92 16.88 6.56
C GLU A 117 -17.39 15.45 6.48
N SER A 118 -16.31 15.22 5.72
CA SER A 118 -15.72 13.88 5.52
C SER A 118 -14.59 13.63 6.51
N LYS A 119 -14.68 12.52 7.25
CA LYS A 119 -13.60 12.07 8.14
C LYS A 119 -12.63 11.11 7.46
N MET A 120 -12.99 10.52 6.33
CA MET A 120 -12.23 9.42 5.73
C MET A 120 -12.07 9.55 4.22
N VAL A 121 -13.14 9.84 3.48
CA VAL A 121 -13.11 9.91 2.02
C VAL A 121 -12.31 11.11 1.55
N ARG A 122 -11.35 10.86 0.68
CA ARG A 122 -10.54 11.90 0.03
C ARG A 122 -11.21 12.36 -1.25
N HIS A 123 -11.01 13.62 -1.57
CA HIS A 123 -11.58 14.26 -2.76
C HIS A 123 -10.51 15.03 -3.52
N ILE A 124 -10.71 15.21 -4.82
CA ILE A 124 -9.92 16.17 -5.58
C ILE A 124 -10.40 17.55 -5.18
N LEU A 125 -9.52 18.31 -4.56
CA LEU A 125 -9.80 19.64 -4.04
C LEU A 125 -8.68 20.60 -4.43
N LYS A 126 -9.04 21.76 -4.99
CA LYS A 126 -8.08 22.79 -5.40
C LYS A 126 -7.12 23.21 -4.27
N GLU A 127 -7.65 23.27 -3.05
CA GLU A 127 -6.90 23.58 -1.82
C GLU A 127 -6.25 22.35 -1.17
N GLY A 128 -6.32 21.18 -1.82
CA GLY A 128 -5.75 19.95 -1.33
C GLY A 128 -4.22 19.90 -1.40
N THR A 129 -3.65 18.82 -0.90
CA THR A 129 -2.21 18.58 -1.02
C THR A 129 -1.89 18.00 -2.39
N ALA A 130 -0.87 18.54 -3.07
CA ALA A 130 -0.41 18.05 -4.36
C ALA A 130 -0.17 16.53 -4.36
N ALA A 131 -0.69 15.87 -5.37
CA ALA A 131 -0.58 14.42 -5.54
C ALA A 131 -0.40 14.09 -7.03
N ILE A 132 0.52 13.16 -7.31
CA ILE A 132 0.84 12.72 -8.68
C ILE A 132 0.89 11.20 -8.71
N THR A 133 0.08 10.62 -9.62
CA THR A 133 -0.01 9.18 -9.87
C THR A 133 0.21 8.92 -11.35
N HIS A 134 1.17 8.05 -11.67
CA HIS A 134 1.37 7.52 -13.02
C HIS A 134 0.71 6.15 -13.10
N TYR A 135 0.06 5.84 -14.21
CA TYR A 135 -0.48 4.50 -14.46
C TYR A 135 -0.13 4.01 -15.85
N HIS A 136 0.13 2.73 -15.94
CA HIS A 136 0.40 1.97 -17.15
C HIS A 136 -0.62 0.84 -17.27
N THR A 137 -1.27 0.73 -18.42
CA THR A 137 -2.28 -0.28 -18.67
C THR A 137 -1.63 -1.58 -19.15
N ILE A 138 -1.65 -2.61 -18.30
CA ILE A 138 -1.11 -3.94 -18.62
C ILE A 138 -2.09 -4.70 -19.50
N TYR A 139 -3.38 -4.68 -19.13
CA TYR A 139 -4.46 -5.31 -19.86
C TYR A 139 -5.75 -4.50 -19.69
N SER A 140 -6.55 -4.44 -20.75
CA SER A 140 -7.82 -3.72 -20.74
C SER A 140 -8.89 -4.46 -21.53
N SER A 141 -10.02 -4.71 -20.90
CA SER A 141 -11.25 -5.19 -21.49
C SER A 141 -12.32 -4.10 -21.48
N LYS A 142 -13.51 -4.40 -22.02
CA LYS A 142 -14.63 -3.45 -21.99
C LYS A 142 -15.06 -3.11 -20.55
N GLU A 143 -14.95 -4.06 -19.61
CA GLU A 143 -15.50 -3.96 -18.26
C GLU A 143 -14.42 -3.66 -17.20
N LEU A 144 -13.22 -4.18 -17.38
CA LEU A 144 -12.15 -4.11 -16.39
C LEU A 144 -10.81 -3.83 -17.05
N SER A 145 -9.94 -3.13 -16.32
CA SER A 145 -8.55 -2.93 -16.69
C SER A 145 -7.64 -3.34 -15.55
N PHE A 146 -6.54 -4.03 -15.88
CA PHE A 146 -5.45 -4.35 -14.97
C PHE A 146 -4.30 -3.39 -15.25
N ILE A 147 -3.88 -2.65 -14.24
CA ILE A 147 -2.93 -1.55 -14.37
C ILE A 147 -1.79 -1.64 -13.34
N GLU A 148 -0.66 -1.10 -13.74
CA GLU A 148 0.48 -0.80 -12.88
C GLU A 148 0.48 0.69 -12.53
N LEU A 149 0.85 1.04 -11.29
CA LEU A 149 0.88 2.44 -10.84
C LEU A 149 2.17 2.76 -10.10
N ASN A 150 2.71 3.95 -10.36
CA ASN A 150 3.84 4.52 -9.65
C ASN A 150 3.47 5.90 -9.10
N LEU A 151 3.96 6.22 -7.92
CA LEU A 151 3.59 7.43 -7.19
C LEU A 151 4.80 8.34 -6.99
N GLU A 152 4.70 9.62 -7.37
CA GLU A 152 5.66 10.65 -6.92
C GLU A 152 5.35 11.14 -5.50
N THR A 153 4.13 10.94 -5.04
CA THR A 153 3.64 11.36 -3.72
C THR A 153 2.88 10.22 -3.06
N GLY A 154 2.87 10.18 -1.72
CA GLY A 154 2.17 9.11 -0.97
C GLY A 154 1.08 9.66 -0.07
N LYS A 155 -0.04 10.13 -0.63
CA LYS A 155 -1.18 10.64 0.15
C LYS A 155 -2.16 9.52 0.48
N THR A 156 -2.86 9.65 1.61
CA THR A 156 -3.90 8.72 2.02
C THR A 156 -4.94 8.54 0.91
N HIS A 157 -5.28 7.30 0.57
CA HIS A 157 -6.22 6.93 -0.50
C HIS A 157 -5.86 7.48 -1.89
N GLN A 158 -4.61 7.88 -2.14
CA GLN A 158 -4.24 8.61 -3.36
C GLN A 158 -4.65 7.86 -4.64
N ILE A 159 -4.24 6.60 -4.81
CA ILE A 159 -4.58 5.80 -6.00
C ILE A 159 -6.10 5.66 -6.13
N ARG A 160 -6.78 5.35 -5.03
CA ARG A 160 -8.22 5.14 -4.98
C ARG A 160 -9.00 6.38 -5.43
N CYS A 161 -8.66 7.53 -4.84
CA CYS A 161 -9.25 8.83 -5.18
C CYS A 161 -8.93 9.25 -6.63
N HIS A 162 -7.68 9.13 -7.05
CA HIS A 162 -7.25 9.51 -8.41
C HIS A 162 -7.93 8.67 -9.48
N MET A 163 -7.94 7.35 -9.35
CA MET A 163 -8.56 6.48 -10.34
C MET A 163 -10.08 6.69 -10.42
N ALA A 164 -10.74 6.88 -9.27
CA ALA A 164 -12.16 7.24 -9.25
C ALA A 164 -12.44 8.59 -9.92
N SER A 165 -11.55 9.57 -9.74
CA SER A 165 -11.73 10.93 -10.32
C SER A 165 -11.68 10.96 -11.86
N ILE A 166 -11.05 9.98 -12.48
CA ILE A 166 -11.03 9.82 -13.95
C ILE A 166 -12.06 8.80 -14.47
N GLY A 167 -13.00 8.37 -13.60
CA GLY A 167 -14.10 7.47 -13.98
C GLY A 167 -13.75 5.98 -13.94
N HIS A 168 -12.60 5.60 -13.37
CA HIS A 168 -12.13 4.23 -13.26
C HIS A 168 -11.88 3.82 -11.81
N PRO A 169 -12.90 3.80 -10.90
CA PRO A 169 -12.71 3.38 -9.54
C PRO A 169 -12.15 1.96 -9.47
N LEU A 170 -11.40 1.65 -8.41
CA LEU A 170 -10.86 0.32 -8.21
C LEU A 170 -12.00 -0.67 -7.96
N LEU A 171 -11.88 -1.86 -8.52
CA LEU A 171 -12.80 -2.95 -8.23
C LEU A 171 -12.77 -3.27 -6.73
N GLY A 172 -13.93 -3.47 -6.11
CA GLY A 172 -14.06 -3.73 -4.68
C GLY A 172 -13.87 -2.52 -3.76
N ASP A 173 -13.72 -1.31 -4.30
CA ASP A 173 -13.60 -0.08 -3.53
C ASP A 173 -14.93 0.67 -3.45
N ASP A 174 -15.84 0.19 -2.59
CA ASP A 174 -17.17 0.76 -2.42
C ASP A 174 -17.15 2.21 -1.93
N LEU A 175 -16.09 2.60 -1.18
CA LEU A 175 -15.90 3.96 -0.70
C LEU A 175 -15.73 4.98 -1.84
N TYR A 176 -15.22 4.54 -2.99
CA TYR A 176 -14.98 5.36 -4.19
C TYR A 176 -15.81 4.91 -5.41
N GLY A 177 -16.82 4.11 -5.21
CA GLY A 177 -17.78 3.71 -6.26
C GLY A 177 -17.45 2.41 -7.00
N GLY A 178 -16.51 1.62 -6.48
CA GLY A 178 -16.22 0.29 -7.00
C GLY A 178 -17.24 -0.76 -6.55
N SER A 179 -17.54 -1.74 -7.41
CA SER A 179 -18.44 -2.85 -7.10
C SER A 179 -17.77 -3.91 -6.24
N LEU A 180 -18.50 -4.44 -5.25
CA LEU A 180 -18.09 -5.54 -4.38
C LEU A 180 -18.43 -6.95 -4.94
N GLU A 181 -18.99 -7.05 -6.15
CA GLU A 181 -19.48 -8.33 -6.70
C GLU A 181 -18.39 -9.38 -6.93
N LYS A 182 -17.18 -8.94 -7.33
CA LYS A 182 -16.08 -9.84 -7.68
C LYS A 182 -15.00 -9.92 -6.61
N ILE A 183 -14.87 -8.91 -5.78
CA ILE A 183 -13.89 -8.83 -4.69
C ILE A 183 -14.41 -7.92 -3.59
N SER A 184 -14.21 -8.28 -2.33
CA SER A 184 -14.78 -7.61 -1.15
C SER A 184 -13.89 -6.49 -0.58
N ARG A 185 -12.85 -6.09 -1.29
CA ARG A 185 -11.90 -5.06 -0.90
C ARG A 185 -11.37 -4.33 -2.13
N GLN A 186 -10.79 -3.13 -1.96
CA GLN A 186 -10.10 -2.50 -3.08
C GLN A 186 -9.06 -3.45 -3.69
N ALA A 187 -9.17 -3.72 -4.99
CA ALA A 187 -8.22 -4.52 -5.75
C ALA A 187 -6.93 -3.72 -5.97
N LEU A 188 -6.15 -3.59 -4.90
CA LEU A 188 -4.91 -2.82 -4.83
C LEU A 188 -3.85 -3.60 -4.05
N HIS A 189 -2.64 -3.67 -4.62
CA HIS A 189 -1.52 -4.40 -4.07
C HIS A 189 -0.20 -3.66 -4.32
N CYS A 190 0.59 -3.42 -3.26
CA CYS A 190 1.96 -2.93 -3.39
C CYS A 190 2.88 -4.12 -3.70
N GLY A 191 3.15 -4.36 -4.98
CA GLY A 191 3.81 -5.58 -5.44
C GLY A 191 5.33 -5.50 -5.60
N GLU A 192 5.89 -4.30 -5.65
CA GLU A 192 7.34 -4.14 -5.83
C GLU A 192 7.86 -2.90 -5.10
N MET A 193 9.06 -3.03 -4.54
CA MET A 193 9.85 -1.92 -4.01
C MET A 193 11.26 -1.96 -4.59
N LYS A 194 11.69 -0.86 -5.21
CA LYS A 194 13.08 -0.61 -5.57
C LYS A 194 13.71 0.23 -4.47
N ILE A 195 14.81 -0.26 -3.91
CA ILE A 195 15.42 0.25 -2.69
C ILE A 195 16.90 0.47 -2.93
N LYS A 196 17.43 1.62 -2.51
CA LYS A 196 18.84 1.80 -2.28
C LYS A 196 19.10 1.55 -0.79
N HIS A 197 19.90 0.51 -0.49
CA HIS A 197 20.15 0.11 0.90
C HIS A 197 20.79 1.27 1.70
N PRO A 198 20.29 1.59 2.89
CA PRO A 198 20.70 2.79 3.62
C PRO A 198 22.14 2.76 4.10
N ILE A 199 22.76 1.57 4.24
CA ILE A 199 24.13 1.38 4.72
C ILE A 199 25.07 1.03 3.55
N THR A 200 24.76 -0.03 2.79
CA THR A 200 25.65 -0.52 1.71
C THR A 200 25.54 0.29 0.43
N GLU A 201 24.47 1.08 0.29
CA GLU A 201 24.11 1.86 -0.90
C GLU A 201 23.84 1.03 -2.17
N GLU A 202 23.81 -0.27 -2.06
CA GLU A 202 23.44 -1.19 -3.15
C GLU A 202 21.96 -1.06 -3.49
N GLU A 203 21.64 -1.08 -4.77
CA GLU A 203 20.25 -1.12 -5.24
C GLU A 203 19.77 -2.56 -5.34
N PHE A 204 18.56 -2.81 -4.84
CA PHE A 204 17.89 -4.11 -4.95
C PHE A 204 16.38 -3.94 -5.06
N ILE A 205 15.71 -5.00 -5.50
CA ILE A 205 14.26 -5.02 -5.70
C ILE A 205 13.67 -6.14 -4.84
N VAL A 206 12.61 -5.81 -4.09
CA VAL A 206 11.80 -6.77 -3.35
C VAL A 206 10.44 -6.86 -4.01
N LYS A 207 9.94 -8.09 -4.22
CA LYS A 207 8.64 -8.35 -4.85
C LYS A 207 7.74 -9.16 -3.95
N ALA A 208 6.45 -8.85 -3.96
CA ALA A 208 5.37 -9.66 -3.41
C ALA A 208 4.44 -10.09 -4.54
N LYS A 209 4.10 -11.37 -4.58
CA LYS A 209 3.16 -11.90 -5.58
C LYS A 209 1.78 -11.24 -5.43
N ILE A 210 1.15 -10.96 -6.55
CA ILE A 210 -0.25 -10.51 -6.58
C ILE A 210 -1.10 -11.58 -5.87
N PRO A 211 -1.94 -11.19 -4.91
CA PRO A 211 -2.71 -12.16 -4.12
C PRO A 211 -3.79 -12.86 -4.94
N ASN A 212 -4.17 -14.06 -4.49
CA ASN A 212 -5.06 -14.96 -5.24
C ASN A 212 -6.41 -14.34 -5.58
N ASP A 213 -7.00 -13.52 -4.70
CA ASP A 213 -8.27 -12.85 -4.95
C ASP A 213 -8.22 -11.94 -6.17
N MET A 214 -7.10 -11.24 -6.38
CA MET A 214 -6.87 -10.43 -7.57
C MET A 214 -6.46 -11.29 -8.77
N MET A 215 -5.59 -12.31 -8.58
CA MET A 215 -5.15 -13.19 -9.68
C MET A 215 -6.30 -13.96 -10.32
N GLN A 216 -7.30 -14.40 -9.55
CA GLN A 216 -8.48 -15.06 -10.09
C GLN A 216 -9.25 -14.16 -11.07
N ILE A 217 -9.35 -12.86 -10.78
CA ILE A 217 -10.01 -11.91 -11.67
C ILE A 217 -9.14 -11.64 -12.89
N ILE A 218 -7.84 -11.42 -12.70
CA ILE A 218 -6.89 -11.17 -13.81
C ILE A 218 -6.91 -12.33 -14.80
N ASN A 219 -6.89 -13.57 -14.33
CA ASN A 219 -6.94 -14.77 -15.20
C ASN A 219 -8.26 -14.94 -15.97
N GLN A 220 -9.34 -14.27 -15.56
CA GLN A 220 -10.62 -14.29 -16.25
C GLN A 220 -10.72 -13.23 -17.35
N ILE A 221 -9.89 -12.21 -17.29
CA ILE A 221 -9.96 -11.07 -18.22
C ILE A 221 -8.81 -11.05 -19.25
N ILE A 222 -7.73 -11.81 -19.01
CA ILE A 222 -6.63 -12.06 -19.96
C ILE A 222 -6.97 -13.33 -20.78
#